data_827e8779df0a45f26cf669b5af699885
#
_entry.id   827e8779df0a45f26cf669b5af699885
#
_cell.length_a   1.000
_cell.length_b   1.000
_cell.length_c   1.000
_cell.angle_alpha   90.00
_cell.angle_beta   90.00
_cell.angle_gamma   90.00
#
_symmetry.space_group_name_H-M   'P 1'
#
loop_
_entity.id
_entity.type
_entity.pdbx_description
1 polymer ?
#
loop_
_entity_poly.entity_id
_entity_poly.type
_entity_poly.pdbx_seq_one_letter_code
_entity_poly.pdbx_strand_id
1 'polypeptide(L)'
;MITELNETRRIEAALNRGLFRLCIFVTLVTMALIVIEFFSRGLFFPNHMNFFYIGILVIYAFHKELVRWLGHRKVERNGEYFVYGWVILTTILYIINFASEDYYTTMPQGGPSGVLRDTALLTLEVLGVFIFTRCLKIVRLVLKERT
;
A
#
# COMPACT_ATOMS: atom_id res chain seq x y z
N MET A 1 -36.33 8.84 -7.37
CA MET A 1 -35.60 9.01 -6.10
C MET A 1 -35.09 7.70 -5.50
N ILE A 2 -35.91 6.66 -5.20
CA ILE A 2 -35.43 5.37 -4.65
C ILE A 2 -34.61 4.57 -5.66
N THR A 3 -34.96 4.58 -6.94
CA THR A 3 -34.24 3.91 -8.03
C THR A 3 -32.87 4.54 -8.27
N GLU A 4 -32.77 5.85 -8.31
CA GLU A 4 -31.50 6.59 -8.47
C GLU A 4 -30.53 6.36 -7.31
N LEU A 5 -31.04 6.32 -6.07
CA LEU A 5 -30.25 5.97 -4.89
C LEU A 5 -29.67 4.55 -4.95
N ASN A 6 -30.41 3.61 -5.53
CA ASN A 6 -29.95 2.23 -5.70
C ASN A 6 -28.92 2.10 -6.83
N GLU A 7 -29.04 2.85 -7.91
CA GLU A 7 -28.03 2.91 -8.98
C GLU A 7 -26.72 3.52 -8.48
N THR A 8 -26.77 4.65 -7.79
CA THR A 8 -25.59 5.29 -7.21
C THR A 8 -24.83 4.33 -6.28
N ARG A 9 -25.53 3.61 -5.42
CA ARG A 9 -24.92 2.60 -4.53
C ARG A 9 -24.27 1.44 -5.28
N ARG A 10 -24.85 1.01 -6.42
CA ARG A 10 -24.29 -0.05 -7.27
C ARG A 10 -23.01 0.42 -7.94
N ILE A 11 -22.98 1.64 -8.47
CA ILE A 11 -21.81 2.25 -9.11
C ILE A 11 -20.69 2.42 -8.09
N GLU A 12 -20.97 2.95 -6.90
CA GLU A 12 -19.97 3.09 -5.84
C GLU A 12 -19.36 1.73 -5.40
N ALA A 13 -20.21 0.71 -5.25
CA ALA A 13 -19.74 -0.63 -4.88
C ALA A 13 -18.90 -1.28 -6.00
N ALA A 14 -19.24 -1.03 -7.26
CA ALA A 14 -18.45 -1.50 -8.40
C ALA A 14 -17.10 -0.79 -8.47
N LEU A 15 -17.08 0.54 -8.31
CA LEU A 15 -15.87 1.36 -8.29
C LEU A 15 -14.92 0.94 -7.15
N ASN A 16 -15.44 0.77 -5.95
CA ASN A 16 -14.64 0.35 -4.80
C ASN A 16 -14.00 -1.03 -5.00
N ARG A 17 -14.75 -1.98 -5.58
CA ARG A 17 -14.19 -3.31 -5.94
C ARG A 17 -13.14 -3.22 -7.03
N GLY A 18 -13.35 -2.38 -8.04
CA GLY A 18 -12.39 -2.14 -9.11
C GLY A 18 -11.07 -1.56 -8.59
N LEU A 19 -11.15 -0.50 -7.81
CA LEU A 19 -9.99 0.14 -7.18
C LEU A 19 -9.24 -0.82 -6.22
N PHE A 20 -9.98 -1.63 -5.47
CA PHE A 20 -9.36 -2.63 -4.60
C PHE A 20 -8.59 -3.69 -5.38
N ARG A 21 -9.16 -4.23 -6.46
CA ARG A 21 -8.48 -5.20 -7.34
C ARG A 21 -7.24 -4.60 -8.00
N LEU A 22 -7.35 -3.37 -8.47
CA LEU A 22 -6.22 -2.63 -9.05
C LEU A 22 -5.10 -2.46 -8.00
N CYS A 23 -5.45 -2.07 -6.79
CA CYS A 23 -4.49 -1.89 -5.70
C CYS A 23 -3.78 -3.20 -5.36
N ILE A 24 -4.50 -4.33 -5.26
CA ILE A 24 -3.90 -5.65 -5.04
C ILE A 24 -2.95 -6.00 -6.19
N PHE A 25 -3.38 -5.85 -7.43
CA PHE A 25 -2.57 -6.18 -8.61
C PHE A 25 -1.26 -5.39 -8.61
N VAL A 26 -1.34 -4.06 -8.44
CA VAL A 26 -0.15 -3.21 -8.43
C VAL A 26 0.75 -3.51 -7.22
N THR A 27 0.17 -3.83 -6.06
CA THR A 27 0.96 -4.26 -4.88
C THR A 27 1.76 -5.54 -5.19
N LEU A 28 1.12 -6.55 -5.76
CA LEU A 28 1.79 -7.82 -6.08
C LEU A 28 2.89 -7.62 -7.14
N VAL A 29 2.63 -6.81 -8.16
CA VAL A 29 3.63 -6.47 -9.18
C VAL A 29 4.82 -5.74 -8.55
N THR A 30 4.57 -4.73 -7.71
CA THR A 30 5.64 -3.97 -7.04
C THR A 30 6.46 -4.87 -6.12
N MET A 31 5.82 -5.75 -5.34
CA MET A 31 6.52 -6.72 -4.49
C MET A 31 7.39 -7.68 -5.31
N ALA A 32 6.86 -8.20 -6.44
CA ALA A 32 7.63 -9.08 -7.32
C ALA A 32 8.85 -8.36 -7.92
N LEU A 33 8.69 -7.12 -8.37
CA LEU A 33 9.80 -6.32 -8.90
C LEU A 33 10.87 -6.06 -7.85
N ILE A 34 10.50 -5.74 -6.61
CA ILE A 34 11.44 -5.54 -5.50
C ILE A 34 12.21 -6.84 -5.19
N VAL A 35 11.53 -7.98 -5.21
CA VAL A 35 12.19 -9.28 -5.01
C VAL A 35 13.20 -9.55 -6.13
N ILE A 36 12.83 -9.33 -7.39
CA ILE A 36 13.73 -9.48 -8.54
C ILE A 36 14.93 -8.56 -8.41
N GLU A 37 14.71 -7.30 -8.05
CA GLU A 37 15.74 -6.31 -7.85
C GLU A 37 16.69 -6.68 -6.71
N PHE A 38 16.15 -7.14 -5.59
CA PHE A 38 16.94 -7.60 -4.45
C PHE A 38 17.90 -8.71 -4.86
N PHE A 39 17.41 -9.77 -5.54
CA PHE A 39 18.26 -10.88 -5.99
C PHE A 39 19.19 -10.50 -7.13
N SER A 40 18.84 -9.51 -7.94
CA SER A 40 19.73 -8.95 -8.97
C SER A 40 20.72 -7.91 -8.44
N ARG A 41 20.70 -7.63 -7.13
CA ARG A 41 21.59 -6.69 -6.44
C ARG A 41 21.52 -5.27 -6.98
N GLY A 42 20.32 -4.83 -7.33
CA GLY A 42 20.06 -3.45 -7.76
C GLY A 42 20.38 -3.16 -9.23
N LEU A 43 20.46 -4.17 -10.10
CA LEU A 43 20.77 -3.98 -11.53
C LEU A 43 19.59 -3.44 -12.37
N PHE A 44 18.33 -3.58 -11.91
CA PHE A 44 17.14 -3.39 -12.75
C PHE A 44 16.12 -2.39 -12.18
N PHE A 45 16.52 -1.34 -11.46
CA PHE A 45 15.56 -0.47 -10.77
C PHE A 45 14.83 0.53 -11.67
N PRO A 46 13.49 0.47 -11.77
CA PRO A 46 12.71 1.58 -12.26
C PRO A 46 12.45 2.61 -11.13
N ASN A 47 13.28 3.64 -11.03
CA ASN A 47 13.26 4.68 -9.98
C ASN A 47 11.90 5.32 -9.66
N HIS A 48 10.87 5.11 -10.51
CA HIS A 48 9.57 5.75 -10.37
C HIS A 48 8.43 4.81 -9.94
N MET A 49 8.68 3.50 -9.83
CA MET A 49 7.63 2.52 -9.52
C MET A 49 7.06 2.71 -8.10
N ASN A 50 7.91 3.09 -7.15
CA ASN A 50 7.50 3.34 -5.77
C ASN A 50 6.51 4.51 -5.69
N PHE A 51 6.77 5.62 -6.37
CA PHE A 51 5.87 6.77 -6.43
C PHE A 51 4.53 6.42 -7.08
N PHE A 52 4.58 5.65 -8.18
CA PHE A 52 3.37 5.19 -8.86
C PHE A 52 2.51 4.31 -7.93
N TYR A 53 3.13 3.36 -7.24
CA TYR A 53 2.45 2.50 -6.28
C TYR A 53 1.81 3.29 -5.13
N ILE A 54 2.59 4.16 -4.47
CA ILE A 54 2.08 5.00 -3.38
C ILE A 54 0.95 5.90 -3.87
N GLY A 55 1.06 6.48 -5.07
CA GLY A 55 -0.02 7.26 -5.68
C GLY A 55 -1.32 6.48 -5.78
N ILE A 56 -1.29 5.25 -6.29
CA ILE A 56 -2.47 4.37 -6.38
C ILE A 56 -3.03 4.04 -4.99
N LEU A 57 -2.15 3.72 -4.03
CA LEU A 57 -2.56 3.41 -2.66
C LEU A 57 -3.26 4.59 -1.98
N VAL A 58 -2.72 5.80 -2.15
CA VAL A 58 -3.30 7.04 -1.60
C VAL A 58 -4.66 7.33 -2.24
N ILE A 59 -4.79 7.19 -3.57
CA ILE A 59 -6.08 7.37 -4.27
C ILE A 59 -7.11 6.38 -3.73
N TYR A 60 -6.73 5.10 -3.58
CA TYR A 60 -7.62 4.10 -3.01
C TYR A 60 -8.02 4.42 -1.57
N ALA A 61 -7.05 4.80 -0.73
CA ALA A 61 -7.30 5.15 0.67
C ALA A 61 -8.21 6.37 0.79
N PHE A 62 -7.97 7.42 0.00
CA PHE A 62 -8.76 8.63 -0.04
C PHE A 62 -10.19 8.38 -0.51
N HIS A 63 -10.37 7.64 -1.62
CA HIS A 63 -11.70 7.24 -2.10
C HIS A 63 -12.48 6.49 -1.01
N LYS A 64 -11.84 5.55 -0.33
CA LYS A 64 -12.44 4.78 0.75
C LYS A 64 -12.88 5.66 1.93
N GLU A 65 -12.09 6.66 2.30
CA GLU A 65 -12.45 7.60 3.35
C GLU A 65 -13.59 8.52 2.91
N LEU A 66 -13.60 9.02 1.68
CA LEU A 66 -14.72 9.83 1.14
C LEU A 66 -16.04 9.07 1.22
N VAL A 67 -16.08 7.82 0.74
CA VAL A 67 -17.29 6.97 0.81
C VAL A 67 -17.76 6.76 2.25
N ARG A 68 -16.82 6.62 3.18
CA ARG A 68 -17.11 6.53 4.62
C ARG A 68 -17.71 7.83 5.17
N TRP A 69 -17.19 8.99 4.77
CA TRP A 69 -17.69 10.30 5.20
C TRP A 69 -19.10 10.59 4.68
N LEU A 70 -19.46 10.09 3.49
CA LEU A 70 -20.79 10.17 2.90
C LEU A 70 -21.83 9.25 3.57
N GLY A 71 -21.45 8.51 4.62
CA GLY A 71 -22.40 7.77 5.45
C GLY A 71 -22.60 6.29 5.11
N HIS A 72 -21.88 5.75 4.13
CA HIS A 72 -21.98 4.33 3.77
C HIS A 72 -21.25 3.44 4.79
N ARG A 73 -22.01 2.71 5.62
CA ARG A 73 -21.49 1.97 6.79
C ARG A 73 -20.71 0.68 6.49
N LYS A 74 -20.78 0.12 5.30
CA LYS A 74 -20.18 -1.19 4.97
C LYS A 74 -18.94 -1.05 4.08
N VAL A 75 -17.87 -0.49 4.61
CA VAL A 75 -16.57 -0.54 3.92
C VAL A 75 -15.70 -1.60 4.61
N GLU A 76 -15.40 -2.70 3.88
CA GLU A 76 -14.62 -3.83 4.38
C GLU A 76 -13.21 -3.43 4.86
N ARG A 77 -12.68 -4.18 5.85
CA ARG A 77 -11.41 -3.91 6.55
C ARG A 77 -10.16 -4.42 5.81
N ASN A 78 -10.11 -4.37 4.50
CA ASN A 78 -9.07 -5.04 3.73
C ASN A 78 -7.73 -4.28 3.63
N GLY A 79 -7.63 -3.06 4.18
CA GLY A 79 -6.38 -2.26 4.11
C GLY A 79 -5.23 -2.79 4.96
N GLU A 80 -5.53 -3.58 6.00
CA GLU A 80 -4.52 -4.15 6.91
C GLU A 80 -3.62 -5.17 6.20
N TYR A 81 -4.17 -5.91 5.24
CA TYR A 81 -3.42 -6.92 4.49
C TYR A 81 -2.25 -6.34 3.69
N PHE A 82 -2.37 -5.11 3.18
CA PHE A 82 -1.28 -4.44 2.48
C PHE A 82 -0.11 -4.16 3.41
N VAL A 83 -0.40 -3.66 4.63
CA VAL A 83 0.63 -3.38 5.63
C VAL A 83 1.34 -4.67 6.05
N TYR A 84 0.59 -5.71 6.37
CA TYR A 84 1.18 -7.00 6.76
C TYR A 84 2.03 -7.60 5.64
N GLY A 85 1.55 -7.55 4.39
CA GLY A 85 2.32 -8.02 3.24
C GLY A 85 3.67 -7.33 3.10
N TRP A 86 3.69 -5.99 3.21
CA TRP A 86 4.93 -5.21 3.13
C TRP A 86 5.88 -5.46 4.31
N VAL A 87 5.36 -5.49 5.54
CA VAL A 87 6.17 -5.76 6.73
C VAL A 87 6.81 -7.15 6.64
N ILE A 88 6.03 -8.18 6.26
CA ILE A 88 6.55 -9.55 6.12
C ILE A 88 7.61 -9.61 5.02
N LEU A 89 7.35 -9.04 3.84
CA LEU A 89 8.31 -9.03 2.74
C LEU A 89 9.62 -8.37 3.16
N THR A 90 9.54 -7.16 3.70
CA THR A 90 10.71 -6.41 4.15
C THR A 90 11.51 -7.18 5.20
N THR A 91 10.82 -7.77 6.18
CA THR A 91 11.48 -8.58 7.22
C THR A 91 12.21 -9.78 6.63
N ILE A 92 11.58 -10.50 5.68
CA ILE A 92 12.20 -11.64 5.00
C ILE A 92 13.45 -11.20 4.24
N LEU A 93 13.39 -10.09 3.49
CA LEU A 93 14.55 -9.58 2.74
C LEU A 93 15.70 -9.18 3.67
N TYR A 94 15.44 -8.58 4.83
CA TYR A 94 16.44 -8.29 5.83
C TYR A 94 17.08 -9.56 6.43
N ILE A 95 16.28 -10.59 6.71
CA ILE A 95 16.79 -11.87 7.23
C ILE A 95 17.69 -12.55 6.19
N ILE A 96 17.27 -12.58 4.90
CA ILE A 96 18.09 -13.16 3.82
C ILE A 96 19.40 -12.38 3.69
N ASN A 97 19.35 -11.05 3.71
CA ASN A 97 20.54 -10.23 3.59
C ASN A 97 21.51 -10.47 4.76
N PHE A 98 20.99 -10.52 5.98
CA PHE A 98 21.80 -10.82 7.18
C PHE A 98 22.44 -12.21 7.10
N ALA A 99 21.68 -13.23 6.69
CA ALA A 99 22.17 -14.60 6.55
C ALA A 99 23.21 -14.76 5.41
N SER A 100 23.20 -13.85 4.43
CA SER A 100 24.15 -13.83 3.31
C SER A 100 25.33 -12.86 3.52
N GLU A 101 25.57 -12.42 4.78
CA GLU A 101 26.67 -11.51 5.12
C GLU A 101 26.68 -10.24 4.26
N ASP A 102 25.51 -9.60 4.13
CA ASP A 102 25.30 -8.37 3.34
C ASP A 102 25.59 -8.49 1.83
N TYR A 103 25.63 -9.69 1.30
CA TYR A 103 25.89 -9.94 -0.13
C TYR A 103 24.95 -9.17 -1.05
N TYR A 104 23.66 -9.06 -0.70
CA TYR A 104 22.61 -8.40 -1.51
C TYR A 104 22.58 -6.87 -1.35
N THR A 105 23.29 -6.31 -0.38
CA THR A 105 23.40 -4.84 -0.24
C THR A 105 24.56 -4.24 -1.03
N THR A 106 25.39 -5.06 -1.68
CA THR A 106 26.49 -4.60 -2.54
C THR A 106 26.18 -4.88 -4.01
N MET A 107 26.32 -3.86 -4.86
CA MET A 107 26.16 -4.01 -6.32
C MET A 107 27.29 -4.84 -6.94
N PRO A 108 27.06 -5.60 -8.03
CA PRO A 108 28.12 -6.32 -8.72
C PRO A 108 29.26 -5.45 -9.24
N GLN A 109 28.98 -4.16 -9.51
CA GLN A 109 29.93 -3.16 -9.98
C GLN A 109 30.68 -2.42 -8.87
N GLY A 110 30.41 -2.78 -7.60
CA GLY A 110 30.89 -2.07 -6.43
C GLY A 110 29.96 -0.93 -5.99
N GLY A 111 29.86 -0.73 -4.70
CA GLY A 111 28.99 0.29 -4.09
C GLY A 111 27.73 -0.29 -3.42
N PRO A 112 27.03 0.51 -2.58
CA PRO A 112 25.86 0.06 -1.87
C PRO A 112 24.64 -0.07 -2.80
N SER A 113 23.94 -1.20 -2.70
CA SER A 113 22.59 -1.36 -3.26
C SER A 113 21.58 -0.68 -2.35
N GLY A 114 20.77 0.24 -2.88
CA GLY A 114 19.72 0.95 -2.12
C GLY A 114 18.47 0.11 -1.85
N VAL A 115 18.35 -1.08 -2.40
CA VAL A 115 17.11 -1.88 -2.46
C VAL A 115 16.46 -2.08 -1.10
N LEU A 116 17.21 -2.51 -0.10
CA LEU A 116 16.65 -2.72 1.25
C LEU A 116 16.18 -1.43 1.91
N ARG A 117 16.94 -0.35 1.77
CA ARG A 117 16.57 0.97 2.28
C ARG A 117 15.29 1.45 1.63
N ASP A 118 15.19 1.36 0.31
CA ASP A 118 14.05 1.83 -0.46
C ASP A 118 12.81 0.97 -0.20
N THR A 119 12.98 -0.34 -0.01
CA THR A 119 11.90 -1.25 0.43
C THR A 119 11.42 -0.91 1.85
N ALA A 120 12.32 -0.62 2.77
CA ALA A 120 11.97 -0.21 4.13
C ALA A 120 11.22 1.13 4.14
N LEU A 121 11.68 2.12 3.37
CA LEU A 121 10.99 3.41 3.21
C LEU A 121 9.60 3.22 2.63
N LEU A 122 9.45 2.43 1.57
CA LEU A 122 8.14 2.12 0.98
C LEU A 122 7.20 1.45 1.99
N THR A 123 7.71 0.53 2.80
CA THR A 123 6.94 -0.13 3.86
C THR A 123 6.47 0.88 4.92
N LEU A 124 7.31 1.84 5.31
CA LEU A 124 6.94 2.92 6.22
C LEU A 124 5.92 3.88 5.61
N GLU A 125 6.00 4.17 4.33
CA GLU A 125 5.01 4.99 3.60
C GLU A 125 3.65 4.31 3.58
N VAL A 126 3.59 3.00 3.27
CA VAL A 126 2.35 2.20 3.32
C VAL A 126 1.77 2.18 4.73
N LEU A 127 2.59 1.99 5.76
CA LEU A 127 2.18 2.06 7.16
C LEU A 127 1.67 3.45 7.52
N GLY A 128 2.32 4.52 7.06
CA GLY A 128 1.92 5.90 7.26
C GLY A 128 0.53 6.19 6.69
N VAL A 129 0.27 5.79 5.44
CA VAL A 129 -1.06 5.90 4.81
C VAL A 129 -2.11 5.15 5.62
N PHE A 130 -1.79 3.96 6.11
CA PHE A 130 -2.70 3.17 6.93
C PHE A 130 -3.01 3.85 8.28
N ILE A 131 -2.00 4.32 9.01
CA ILE A 131 -2.17 5.03 10.28
C ILE A 131 -3.00 6.30 10.07
N PHE A 132 -2.70 7.09 9.02
CA PHE A 132 -3.42 8.30 8.69
C PHE A 132 -4.93 8.02 8.50
N THR A 133 -5.29 6.98 7.75
CA THR A 133 -6.70 6.61 7.57
C THR A 133 -7.37 6.16 8.87
N ARG A 134 -6.61 5.56 9.80
CA ARG A 134 -7.12 5.20 11.14
C ARG A 134 -7.35 6.43 12.01
N CYS A 135 -6.44 7.39 11.98
CA CYS A 135 -6.59 8.66 12.69
C CYS A 135 -7.84 9.42 12.20
N LEU A 136 -8.05 9.52 10.88
CA LEU A 136 -9.26 10.15 10.32
C LEU A 136 -10.55 9.47 10.80
N LYS A 137 -10.54 8.14 10.92
CA LYS A 137 -11.68 7.41 11.46
C LYS A 137 -11.96 7.79 12.91
N ILE A 138 -10.93 7.88 13.76
CA ILE A 138 -11.07 8.24 15.18
C ILE A 138 -11.61 9.67 15.30
N VAL A 139 -11.04 10.63 14.56
CA VAL A 139 -11.49 12.02 14.53
C VAL A 139 -12.98 12.11 14.20
N ARG A 140 -13.42 11.36 13.17
CA ARG A 140 -14.84 11.33 12.81
C ARG A 140 -15.74 10.80 13.91
N LEU A 141 -15.33 9.74 14.63
CA LEU A 141 -16.11 9.19 15.74
C LEU A 141 -16.27 10.19 16.86
N VAL A 142 -15.19 10.88 17.23
CA VAL A 142 -15.20 11.93 18.28
C VAL A 142 -16.10 13.11 17.88
N LEU A 143 -16.04 13.55 16.63
CA LEU A 143 -16.91 14.64 16.14
C LEU A 143 -18.39 14.26 16.17
N LYS A 144 -18.71 13.00 15.88
CA LYS A 144 -20.09 12.49 15.89
C LYS A 144 -20.68 12.36 17.29
N GLU A 145 -19.87 12.14 18.32
CA GLU A 145 -20.31 12.05 19.71
C GLU A 145 -20.59 13.45 20.32
N ARG A 146 -20.07 14.51 19.69
CA ARG A 146 -20.25 15.90 20.17
C ARG A 146 -21.46 16.62 19.53
N THR A 147 -22.08 16.02 18.52
CA THR A 147 -23.31 16.52 17.83
C THR A 147 -24.50 15.65 18.15
#